data_e9b655d7c83a7c244ef6c29b16fa3fd7
#
_entry.id   e9b655d7c83a7c244ef6c29b16fa3fd7
#
_cell.length_a   1.000
_cell.length_b   1.000
_cell.length_c   1.000
_cell.angle_alpha   90.00
_cell.angle_beta   90.00
_cell.angle_gamma   90.00
#
_symmetry.space_group_name_H-M   'P 1'
#
loop_
_entity.id
_entity.type
_entity.pdbx_description
1 polymer ?
#
loop_
_entity_poly.entity_id
_entity_poly.type
_entity_poly.pdbx_seq_one_letter_code
_entity_poly.pdbx_strand_id
1 'polypeptide(L)'
;TIVWAATTHYAARLLLDTDMRFRAYADPRVWTYLGSFERWVPRLLGLIPFAVVLIASERSIFNLPDIEDKDVISAITYRLRVFDVLVVAVAAAFLLYMVKRRDLMATDVIQRAEARVSIVNRMLQPLGLGGDGRRIAGGVSRNQPALGPLLLFIVFLLSAAVIIFGADQTAEWLPRALIVPVILGGWLPLLTFLSGLGRQIRAPLIVVCAVAIAGLSAILGDNHSVRRIDADALLKRPVDKSATTLNQALDLWMKENDCAGKPSACPRPVIIVGSGGASRAGFFTASVIGNLLDEAGYHVAQQGGSLDASKIRKRIFAISAVSGSAPAAAMSVAAFARAGAETKQPCANPTPTLWYGEKINNWRDCLEALMAGDFITPTMIGLTFHDTIRFGWWRDRAALLERSWELRFANVMGIERGDWQSGCPGDMRCPFMDLRPRDGLWLPLLLVNGASAATGQRLITTVLD
;
A
#
# COMPACT_ATOMS: atom_id res chain seq x y z
N THR A 1 -4.75 16.13 0.42
CA THR A 1 -3.79 17.28 0.32
C THR A 1 -4.22 18.44 1.21
N ILE A 2 -5.50 18.93 1.16
CA ILE A 2 -5.99 20.07 1.96
C ILE A 2 -5.83 19.81 3.46
N VAL A 3 -6.22 18.63 3.94
CA VAL A 3 -6.10 18.25 5.37
C VAL A 3 -4.64 18.25 5.80
N TRP A 4 -3.75 17.69 4.99
CA TRP A 4 -2.31 17.71 5.24
C TRP A 4 -1.75 19.14 5.27
N ALA A 5 -2.12 19.95 4.28
CA ALA A 5 -1.72 21.35 4.20
C ALA A 5 -2.18 22.15 5.44
N ALA A 6 -3.45 21.99 5.83
CA ALA A 6 -3.99 22.62 7.03
C ALA A 6 -3.27 22.16 8.30
N THR A 7 -3.04 20.86 8.44
CA THR A 7 -2.32 20.27 9.57
C THR A 7 -0.91 20.82 9.69
N THR A 8 -0.16 20.87 8.59
CA THR A 8 1.20 21.42 8.54
C THR A 8 1.21 22.91 8.90
N HIS A 9 0.26 23.68 8.35
CA HIS A 9 0.13 25.10 8.67
C HIS A 9 -0.14 25.34 10.16
N TYR A 10 -1.11 24.64 10.73
CA TYR A 10 -1.48 24.82 12.14
C TYR A 10 -0.42 24.29 13.10
N ALA A 11 0.24 23.17 12.76
CA ALA A 11 1.36 22.62 13.52
C ALA A 11 2.54 23.62 13.58
N ALA A 12 2.95 24.15 12.43
CA ALA A 12 4.03 25.12 12.35
C ALA A 12 3.67 26.39 13.14
N ARG A 13 2.43 26.85 13.04
CA ARG A 13 1.98 28.00 13.79
C ARG A 13 1.99 27.77 15.30
N LEU A 14 1.47 26.63 15.77
CA LEU A 14 1.47 26.28 17.19
C LEU A 14 2.88 26.22 17.75
N LEU A 15 3.81 25.62 17.02
CA LEU A 15 5.22 25.53 17.42
C LEU A 15 5.89 26.92 17.53
N LEU A 16 5.65 27.80 16.56
CA LEU A 16 6.19 29.17 16.57
C LEU A 16 5.53 30.03 17.66
N ASP A 17 4.22 29.91 17.86
CA ASP A 17 3.49 30.64 18.90
C ASP A 17 3.88 30.21 20.33
N THR A 18 4.30 28.95 20.52
CA THR A 18 4.70 28.40 21.83
C THR A 18 6.17 28.66 22.16
N ASP A 19 7.02 29.05 21.20
CA ASP A 19 8.41 29.30 21.47
C ASP A 19 8.65 30.70 22.05
N MET A 20 8.32 30.83 23.31
CA MET A 20 8.50 32.07 24.09
C MET A 20 9.97 32.46 24.28
N ARG A 21 10.91 31.53 24.12
CA ARG A 21 12.36 31.82 24.26
C ARG A 21 12.87 32.74 23.17
N PHE A 22 12.33 32.62 21.96
CA PHE A 22 12.66 33.52 20.85
C PHE A 22 12.24 34.97 21.13
N ARG A 23 11.18 35.19 21.94
CA ARG A 23 10.64 36.52 22.23
C ARG A 23 11.42 37.22 23.32
N ALA A 24 12.04 36.51 24.25
CA ALA A 24 12.68 37.12 25.43
C ALA A 24 14.06 37.75 25.15
N TYR A 25 14.71 37.36 24.04
CA TYR A 25 16.10 37.78 23.74
C TYR A 25 16.26 38.61 22.47
N ALA A 26 15.20 38.94 21.76
CA ALA A 26 15.29 39.65 20.49
C ALA A 26 15.20 41.14 20.62
N ASP A 27 16.15 41.87 20.01
CA ASP A 27 16.13 43.32 19.82
C ASP A 27 14.78 43.78 19.19
N PRO A 28 14.16 44.89 19.62
CA PRO A 28 12.93 45.43 19.02
C PRO A 28 13.00 45.57 17.49
N ARG A 29 14.15 45.79 16.89
CA ARG A 29 14.33 45.85 15.43
C ARG A 29 14.17 44.50 14.76
N VAL A 30 14.53 43.40 15.42
CA VAL A 30 14.37 42.04 14.96
C VAL A 30 12.89 41.61 15.01
N TRP A 31 12.10 42.18 15.92
CA TRP A 31 10.66 41.87 16.06
C TRP A 31 9.84 42.15 14.80
N THR A 32 10.19 43.18 14.02
CA THR A 32 9.49 43.54 12.78
C THR A 32 9.67 42.41 11.71
N TYR A 33 10.87 41.88 11.62
CA TYR A 33 11.18 40.74 10.72
C TYR A 33 10.62 39.43 11.24
N LEU A 34 10.72 39.17 12.54
CA LEU A 34 10.16 37.98 13.19
C LEU A 34 8.65 37.91 13.06
N GLY A 35 7.95 39.05 13.19
CA GLY A 35 6.51 39.10 13.02
C GLY A 35 6.04 38.80 11.60
N SER A 36 6.86 39.07 10.59
CA SER A 36 6.62 38.67 9.21
C SER A 36 6.93 37.18 9.03
N PHE A 37 8.06 36.68 9.57
CA PHE A 37 8.45 35.28 9.55
C PHE A 37 7.38 34.39 10.21
N GLU A 38 6.96 34.71 11.43
CA GLU A 38 5.88 33.98 12.15
C GLU A 38 4.58 33.91 11.35
N ARG A 39 4.30 34.88 10.51
CA ARG A 39 3.10 34.90 9.65
C ARG A 39 3.25 34.08 8.38
N TRP A 40 4.41 34.15 7.73
CA TRP A 40 4.60 33.58 6.40
C TRP A 40 5.13 32.14 6.42
N VAL A 41 5.99 31.78 7.37
CA VAL A 41 6.55 30.41 7.45
C VAL A 41 5.44 29.35 7.57
N PRO A 42 4.45 29.45 8.46
CA PRO A 42 3.37 28.46 8.51
C PRO A 42 2.55 28.39 7.21
N ARG A 43 2.37 29.54 6.52
CA ARG A 43 1.66 29.57 5.24
C ARG A 43 2.43 28.86 4.14
N LEU A 44 3.74 29.11 4.04
CA LEU A 44 4.63 28.46 3.07
C LEU A 44 4.74 26.96 3.35
N LEU A 45 4.92 26.56 4.61
CA LEU A 45 4.93 25.15 5.00
C LEU A 45 3.61 24.46 4.66
N GLY A 46 2.48 25.15 4.81
CA GLY A 46 1.16 24.65 4.41
C GLY A 46 1.01 24.46 2.90
N LEU A 47 1.83 25.09 2.06
CA LEU A 47 1.83 24.86 0.61
C LEU A 47 2.69 23.68 0.17
N ILE A 48 3.60 23.19 1.02
CA ILE A 48 4.48 22.05 0.68
C ILE A 48 3.70 20.82 0.21
N PRO A 49 2.61 20.39 0.85
CA PRO A 49 1.83 19.24 0.39
C PRO A 49 1.30 19.38 -1.05
N PHE A 50 0.92 20.59 -1.44
CA PHE A 50 0.49 20.85 -2.81
C PHE A 50 1.66 20.78 -3.79
N ALA A 51 2.81 21.37 -3.42
CA ALA A 51 4.02 21.30 -4.23
C ALA A 51 4.50 19.85 -4.43
N VAL A 52 4.47 19.01 -3.39
CA VAL A 52 4.83 17.59 -3.49
C VAL A 52 3.91 16.85 -4.46
N VAL A 53 2.59 17.11 -4.41
CA VAL A 53 1.63 16.48 -5.33
C VAL A 53 1.87 16.92 -6.77
N LEU A 54 2.13 18.21 -7.02
CA LEU A 54 2.44 18.72 -8.36
C LEU A 54 3.75 18.12 -8.90
N ILE A 55 4.80 18.08 -8.09
CA ILE A 55 6.08 17.46 -8.48
C ILE A 55 5.89 15.98 -8.81
N ALA A 56 5.08 15.25 -8.03
CA ALA A 56 4.79 13.86 -8.29
C ALA A 56 4.00 13.66 -9.60
N SER A 57 3.02 14.53 -9.87
CA SER A 57 2.25 14.52 -11.13
C SER A 57 3.15 14.80 -12.35
N GLU A 58 3.95 15.85 -12.28
CA GLU A 58 4.89 16.20 -13.35
C GLU A 58 5.91 15.08 -13.61
N ARG A 59 6.44 14.47 -12.53
CA ARG A 59 7.31 13.30 -12.67
C ARG A 59 6.60 12.12 -13.31
N SER A 60 5.32 11.93 -13.03
CA SER A 60 4.52 10.88 -13.66
C SER A 60 4.33 11.12 -15.16
N ILE A 61 4.08 12.36 -15.55
CA ILE A 61 3.98 12.75 -16.98
C ILE A 61 5.31 12.54 -17.69
N PHE A 62 6.42 12.97 -17.07
CA PHE A 62 7.76 12.86 -17.66
C PHE A 62 8.22 11.40 -17.85
N ASN A 63 7.75 10.50 -16.96
CA ASN A 63 8.12 9.09 -17.02
C ASN A 63 7.02 8.21 -17.66
N LEU A 64 6.07 8.79 -18.41
CA LEU A 64 5.15 7.98 -19.20
C LEU A 64 5.98 7.18 -20.22
N PRO A 65 5.77 5.86 -20.30
CA PRO A 65 6.48 5.04 -21.28
C PRO A 65 6.08 5.42 -22.71
N ASP A 66 7.00 5.26 -23.65
CA ASP A 66 6.68 5.31 -25.08
C ASP A 66 5.81 4.10 -25.41
N ILE A 67 4.51 4.26 -25.24
CA ILE A 67 3.51 3.28 -25.66
C ILE A 67 3.17 3.61 -27.13
N GLU A 68 3.01 2.58 -27.96
CA GLU A 68 2.65 2.77 -29.38
C GLU A 68 1.34 3.54 -29.57
N ASP A 69 0.42 3.45 -28.63
CA ASP A 69 -0.85 4.17 -28.64
C ASP A 69 -0.70 5.61 -28.11
N LYS A 70 -0.47 6.53 -29.04
CA LYS A 70 -0.33 7.97 -28.76
C LYS A 70 -1.60 8.60 -28.21
N ASP A 71 -2.77 8.05 -28.50
CA ASP A 71 -4.05 8.59 -28.03
C ASP A 71 -4.24 8.32 -26.55
N VAL A 72 -3.83 7.15 -26.06
CA VAL A 72 -3.83 6.82 -24.62
C VAL A 72 -2.88 7.74 -23.85
N ILE A 73 -1.65 7.95 -24.37
CA ILE A 73 -0.68 8.87 -23.73
C ILE A 73 -1.23 10.29 -23.65
N SER A 74 -1.81 10.78 -24.75
CA SER A 74 -2.38 12.13 -24.81
C SER A 74 -3.54 12.29 -23.80
N ALA A 75 -4.42 11.29 -23.70
CA ALA A 75 -5.53 11.30 -22.76
C ALA A 75 -5.06 11.28 -21.29
N ILE A 76 -4.05 10.47 -20.95
CA ILE A 76 -3.46 10.43 -19.60
C ILE A 76 -2.81 11.78 -19.29
N THR A 77 -1.99 12.30 -20.18
CA THR A 77 -1.32 13.60 -20.03
C THR A 77 -2.33 14.72 -19.82
N TYR A 78 -3.38 14.77 -20.63
CA TYR A 78 -4.45 15.76 -20.48
C TYR A 78 -5.12 15.69 -19.10
N ARG A 79 -5.48 14.49 -18.63
CA ARG A 79 -6.10 14.31 -17.32
C ARG A 79 -5.17 14.75 -16.17
N LEU A 80 -3.88 14.43 -16.23
CA LEU A 80 -2.90 14.88 -15.26
C LEU A 80 -2.72 16.40 -15.29
N ARG A 81 -2.72 17.03 -16.46
CA ARG A 81 -2.67 18.50 -16.58
C ARG A 81 -3.91 19.19 -15.99
N VAL A 82 -5.10 18.64 -16.24
CA VAL A 82 -6.33 19.13 -15.60
C VAL A 82 -6.24 18.99 -14.07
N PHE A 83 -5.75 17.86 -13.59
CA PHE A 83 -5.52 17.65 -12.17
C PHE A 83 -4.52 18.67 -11.58
N ASP A 84 -3.42 18.97 -12.25
CA ASP A 84 -2.43 19.96 -11.80
C ASP A 84 -3.04 21.37 -11.71
N VAL A 85 -3.84 21.77 -12.69
CA VAL A 85 -4.58 23.05 -12.64
C VAL A 85 -5.52 23.10 -11.44
N LEU A 86 -6.24 22.02 -11.15
CA LEU A 86 -7.10 21.93 -9.98
C LEU A 86 -6.31 22.01 -8.68
N VAL A 87 -5.15 21.33 -8.58
CA VAL A 87 -4.27 21.39 -7.40
C VAL A 87 -3.75 22.81 -7.18
N VAL A 88 -3.34 23.50 -8.24
CA VAL A 88 -2.90 24.92 -8.16
C VAL A 88 -4.05 25.83 -7.71
N ALA A 89 -5.23 25.66 -8.28
CA ALA A 89 -6.42 26.43 -7.90
C ALA A 89 -6.78 26.24 -6.41
N VAL A 90 -6.74 24.99 -5.94
CA VAL A 90 -7.00 24.65 -4.52
C VAL A 90 -5.89 25.21 -3.61
N ALA A 91 -4.62 25.16 -4.02
CA ALA A 91 -3.50 25.75 -3.27
C ALA A 91 -3.65 27.28 -3.16
N ALA A 92 -4.05 27.95 -4.23
CA ALA A 92 -4.31 29.39 -4.24
C ALA A 92 -5.50 29.74 -3.33
N ALA A 93 -6.60 28.99 -3.41
CA ALA A 93 -7.76 29.17 -2.54
C ALA A 93 -7.38 28.94 -1.05
N PHE A 94 -6.58 27.91 -0.76
CA PHE A 94 -6.05 27.66 0.58
C PHE A 94 -5.20 28.82 1.09
N LEU A 95 -4.29 29.34 0.27
CA LEU A 95 -3.46 30.49 0.65
C LEU A 95 -4.30 31.74 0.89
N LEU A 96 -5.23 32.05 0.00
CA LEU A 96 -6.16 33.17 0.16
C LEU A 96 -6.98 33.03 1.44
N TYR A 97 -7.50 31.86 1.74
CA TYR A 97 -8.19 31.59 2.99
C TYR A 97 -7.28 31.85 4.19
N MET A 98 -6.04 31.33 4.17
CA MET A 98 -5.08 31.53 5.28
C MET A 98 -4.65 33.00 5.46
N VAL A 99 -4.68 33.79 4.39
CA VAL A 99 -4.42 35.26 4.47
C VAL A 99 -5.62 36.02 4.97
N LYS A 100 -6.81 35.76 4.39
CA LYS A 100 -8.03 36.52 4.62
C LYS A 100 -8.93 35.98 5.74
N ARG A 101 -8.61 34.82 6.32
CA ARG A 101 -9.48 34.17 7.30
C ARG A 101 -9.90 35.05 8.48
N ARG A 102 -9.05 36.02 8.89
CA ARG A 102 -9.37 36.95 9.98
C ARG A 102 -10.50 37.89 9.59
N ASP A 103 -10.49 38.33 8.35
CA ASP A 103 -11.50 39.24 7.81
C ASP A 103 -12.82 38.50 7.54
N LEU A 104 -12.71 37.24 7.05
CA LEU A 104 -13.85 36.37 6.78
C LEU A 104 -14.54 35.86 8.04
N MET A 105 -13.78 35.71 9.13
CA MET A 105 -14.31 35.20 10.41
C MET A 105 -14.70 36.28 11.39
N ALA A 106 -14.60 37.57 11.04
CA ALA A 106 -14.96 38.70 11.90
C ALA A 106 -16.47 38.89 12.10
N THR A 107 -17.29 38.00 11.54
CA THR A 107 -18.74 38.03 11.66
C THR A 107 -19.26 37.20 12.85
N ASP A 108 -20.42 37.50 13.37
CA ASP A 108 -21.14 37.00 14.56
C ASP A 108 -21.11 35.47 14.84
N VAL A 109 -20.70 34.64 13.86
CA VAL A 109 -20.58 33.18 14.01
C VAL A 109 -19.49 32.81 15.03
N ILE A 110 -18.43 33.62 15.17
CA ILE A 110 -17.33 33.37 16.10
C ILE A 110 -17.74 33.65 17.54
N GLN A 111 -18.52 34.70 17.82
CA GLN A 111 -18.99 34.95 19.18
C GLN A 111 -19.88 33.82 19.70
N ARG A 112 -20.69 33.18 18.83
CA ARG A 112 -21.49 32.00 19.18
C ARG A 112 -20.66 30.74 19.33
N ALA A 113 -19.56 30.59 18.57
CA ALA A 113 -18.63 29.49 18.71
C ALA A 113 -17.77 29.59 19.98
N GLU A 114 -17.35 30.81 20.36
CA GLU A 114 -16.63 31.06 21.62
C GLU A 114 -17.45 30.69 22.85
N ALA A 115 -18.76 30.92 22.84
CA ALA A 115 -19.66 30.50 23.92
C ALA A 115 -19.71 28.93 24.03
N ARG A 116 -19.67 28.21 22.94
CA ARG A 116 -19.64 26.73 22.94
C ARG A 116 -18.28 26.17 23.34
N VAL A 117 -17.17 26.85 22.99
CA VAL A 117 -15.79 26.47 23.41
C VAL A 117 -15.63 26.58 24.92
N SER A 118 -16.35 27.47 25.58
CA SER A 118 -16.42 27.59 27.04
C SER A 118 -16.90 26.28 27.70
N ILE A 119 -17.78 25.51 27.05
CA ILE A 119 -18.29 24.23 27.56
C ILE A 119 -17.20 23.16 27.45
N VAL A 120 -16.50 23.10 26.31
CA VAL A 120 -15.39 22.13 26.09
C VAL A 120 -14.22 22.42 27.03
N ASN A 121 -13.87 23.69 27.23
CA ASN A 121 -12.85 24.08 28.22
C ASN A 121 -13.26 23.71 29.64
N ARG A 122 -14.55 23.81 29.97
CA ARG A 122 -15.07 23.39 31.28
C ARG A 122 -15.00 21.85 31.47
N MET A 123 -15.20 21.07 30.40
CA MET A 123 -15.04 19.61 30.42
C MET A 123 -13.57 19.16 30.50
N LEU A 124 -12.65 19.95 29.96
CA LEU A 124 -11.21 19.65 29.99
C LEU A 124 -10.50 20.15 31.24
N GLN A 125 -11.17 21.02 32.03
CA GLN A 125 -10.66 21.56 33.29
C GLN A 125 -10.25 20.48 34.33
N PRO A 126 -11.02 19.39 34.54
CA PRO A 126 -10.66 18.33 35.47
C PRO A 126 -9.43 17.54 35.04
N LEU A 127 -9.09 17.55 33.76
CA LEU A 127 -7.92 16.87 33.18
C LEU A 127 -6.65 17.73 33.22
N GLY A 128 -6.69 18.91 33.87
CA GLY A 128 -5.59 19.88 33.84
C GLY A 128 -5.37 20.54 32.47
N LEU A 129 -6.23 20.20 31.49
CA LEU A 129 -6.19 20.72 30.11
C LEU A 129 -7.11 21.94 29.91
N GLY A 130 -7.97 22.23 30.87
CA GLY A 130 -8.90 23.38 30.91
C GLY A 130 -8.38 24.49 31.82
N GLY A 131 -7.24 25.05 31.50
CA GLY A 131 -6.82 26.34 32.09
C GLY A 131 -7.37 27.47 31.29
N ASP A 132 -7.49 28.70 31.93
CA ASP A 132 -7.77 29.93 31.20
C ASP A 132 -7.10 29.85 29.83
N GLY A 133 -7.87 29.91 28.77
CA GLY A 133 -7.37 29.79 27.37
C GLY A 133 -6.19 30.72 27.05
N ARG A 134 -5.90 31.65 27.95
CA ARG A 134 -4.72 32.49 28.01
C ARG A 134 -3.43 31.79 28.44
N ARG A 135 -3.49 30.64 29.15
CA ARG A 135 -2.29 29.92 29.64
C ARG A 135 -1.94 28.68 28.84
N ILE A 136 -2.91 27.99 28.27
CA ILE A 136 -2.68 26.88 27.32
C ILE A 136 -2.18 27.44 25.98
N ALA A 137 -2.62 28.62 25.62
CA ALA A 137 -2.15 29.41 24.51
C ALA A 137 -1.25 30.55 25.02
N GLY A 138 -0.17 30.24 25.69
CA GLY A 138 0.84 31.23 26.06
C GLY A 138 1.45 31.94 24.86
N GLY A 139 0.66 32.32 23.90
CA GLY A 139 1.00 32.96 22.65
C GLY A 139 -0.01 32.74 21.53
N VAL A 140 -1.03 31.92 21.70
CA VAL A 140 -2.11 31.87 20.72
C VAL A 140 -2.83 33.21 20.79
N SER A 141 -2.58 34.06 19.81
CA SER A 141 -3.19 35.34 19.62
C SER A 141 -4.69 35.24 19.98
N ARG A 142 -5.17 36.16 20.79
CA ARG A 142 -6.49 36.34 21.39
C ARG A 142 -7.71 36.04 20.50
N ASN A 143 -7.48 35.66 19.23
CA ASN A 143 -8.47 35.51 18.16
C ASN A 143 -8.41 34.17 17.44
N GLN A 144 -7.84 33.11 18.03
CA GLN A 144 -7.91 31.79 17.39
C GLN A 144 -8.76 30.84 18.23
N PRO A 145 -9.87 30.35 17.70
CA PRO A 145 -10.63 29.32 18.37
C PRO A 145 -9.74 28.04 18.50
N ALA A 146 -9.61 27.54 19.71
CA ALA A 146 -8.94 26.24 20.00
C ALA A 146 -9.60 25.06 19.26
N LEU A 147 -10.73 25.29 18.62
CA LEU A 147 -11.51 24.34 17.84
C LEU A 147 -10.75 23.76 16.64
N GLY A 148 -9.91 24.54 15.95
CA GLY A 148 -9.22 24.04 14.76
C GLY A 148 -8.23 22.91 15.08
N PRO A 149 -7.27 23.09 16.02
CA PRO A 149 -6.38 22.02 16.45
C PRO A 149 -7.11 20.82 17.06
N LEU A 150 -8.18 21.06 17.84
CA LEU A 150 -8.98 19.98 18.43
C LEU A 150 -9.72 19.17 17.36
N LEU A 151 -10.33 19.81 16.38
CA LEU A 151 -10.99 19.13 15.25
C LEU A 151 -9.98 18.32 14.44
N LEU A 152 -8.81 18.87 14.15
CA LEU A 152 -7.75 18.16 13.45
C LEU A 152 -7.29 16.93 14.24
N PHE A 153 -7.16 17.06 15.56
CA PHE A 153 -6.80 15.95 16.44
C PHE A 153 -7.89 14.87 16.47
N ILE A 154 -9.16 15.26 16.57
CA ILE A 154 -10.29 14.32 16.50
C ILE A 154 -10.33 13.61 15.14
N VAL A 155 -10.20 14.36 14.04
CA VAL A 155 -10.15 13.78 12.68
C VAL A 155 -8.97 12.83 12.56
N PHE A 156 -7.81 13.18 13.12
CA PHE A 156 -6.66 12.27 13.15
C PHE A 156 -6.95 10.99 13.92
N LEU A 157 -7.51 11.09 15.13
CA LEU A 157 -7.84 9.91 15.93
C LEU A 157 -8.88 9.01 15.25
N LEU A 158 -9.91 9.59 14.65
CA LEU A 158 -10.91 8.84 13.89
C LEU A 158 -10.30 8.17 12.65
N SER A 159 -9.47 8.91 11.90
CA SER A 159 -8.76 8.36 10.74
C SER A 159 -7.80 7.25 11.14
N ALA A 160 -7.04 7.44 12.22
CA ALA A 160 -6.13 6.42 12.75
C ALA A 160 -6.90 5.18 13.22
N ALA A 161 -8.03 5.34 13.89
CA ALA A 161 -8.87 4.23 14.33
C ALA A 161 -9.40 3.43 13.13
N VAL A 162 -9.92 4.10 12.09
CA VAL A 162 -10.39 3.44 10.86
C VAL A 162 -9.25 2.70 10.16
N ILE A 163 -8.08 3.32 10.05
CA ILE A 163 -6.89 2.72 9.44
C ILE A 163 -6.40 1.51 10.24
N ILE A 164 -6.36 1.62 11.56
CA ILE A 164 -5.85 0.57 12.44
C ILE A 164 -6.78 -0.64 12.47
N PHE A 165 -8.09 -0.41 12.62
CA PHE A 165 -9.08 -1.49 12.77
C PHE A 165 -9.65 -1.98 11.44
N GLY A 166 -9.61 -1.17 10.39
CA GLY A 166 -10.13 -1.47 9.06
C GLY A 166 -9.06 -1.48 7.96
N ALA A 167 -7.83 -1.92 8.25
CA ALA A 167 -6.71 -1.85 7.30
C ALA A 167 -7.02 -2.53 5.95
N ASP A 168 -7.63 -3.70 5.96
CA ASP A 168 -7.99 -4.44 4.74
C ASP A 168 -9.05 -3.69 3.91
N GLN A 169 -10.05 -3.08 4.56
CA GLN A 169 -11.12 -2.32 3.92
C GLN A 169 -10.65 -0.93 3.49
N THR A 170 -9.78 -0.31 4.27
CA THR A 170 -9.23 1.01 3.95
C THR A 170 -8.42 0.97 2.64
N ALA A 171 -7.73 -0.13 2.37
CA ALA A 171 -6.99 -0.32 1.12
C ALA A 171 -7.90 -0.38 -0.13
N GLU A 172 -9.14 -0.82 0.03
CA GLU A 172 -10.14 -0.83 -1.05
C GLU A 172 -10.71 0.57 -1.33
N TRP A 173 -10.78 1.42 -0.30
CA TRP A 173 -11.44 2.73 -0.36
C TRP A 173 -10.48 3.89 -0.57
N LEU A 174 -9.25 3.77 -0.07
CA LEU A 174 -8.27 4.83 -0.12
C LEU A 174 -7.39 4.69 -1.38
N PRO A 175 -7.47 5.62 -2.35
CA PRO A 175 -6.57 5.61 -3.48
C PRO A 175 -5.11 5.61 -3.01
N ARG A 176 -4.27 4.78 -3.63
CA ARG A 176 -2.84 4.59 -3.28
C ARG A 176 -2.07 5.90 -3.09
N ALA A 177 -2.39 6.89 -3.93
CA ALA A 177 -1.76 8.21 -3.85
C ALA A 177 -2.09 8.97 -2.56
N LEU A 178 -3.17 8.61 -1.85
CA LEU A 178 -3.58 9.28 -0.63
C LEU A 178 -2.95 8.69 0.62
N ILE A 179 -2.42 7.47 0.57
CA ILE A 179 -1.87 6.83 1.78
C ILE A 179 -0.67 7.59 2.34
N VAL A 180 0.22 8.09 1.49
CA VAL A 180 1.41 8.83 1.91
C VAL A 180 1.04 10.13 2.63
N PRO A 181 0.19 11.03 2.06
CA PRO A 181 -0.24 12.22 2.78
C PRO A 181 -1.08 11.92 4.02
N VAL A 182 -1.85 10.84 4.05
CA VAL A 182 -2.61 10.43 5.25
C VAL A 182 -1.66 10.01 6.37
N ILE A 183 -0.66 9.19 6.08
CA ILE A 183 0.32 8.73 7.06
C ILE A 183 1.19 9.90 7.54
N LEU A 184 1.86 10.60 6.63
CA LEU A 184 2.78 11.69 7.00
C LEU A 184 2.05 12.88 7.61
N GLY A 185 0.88 13.24 7.08
CA GLY A 185 0.07 14.32 7.61
C GLY A 185 -0.65 13.97 8.91
N GLY A 186 -1.00 12.70 9.10
CA GLY A 186 -1.72 12.22 10.28
C GLY A 186 -0.91 12.28 11.57
N TRP A 187 0.39 12.06 11.52
CA TRP A 187 1.26 12.12 12.70
C TRP A 187 1.55 13.55 13.17
N LEU A 188 1.49 14.54 12.29
CA LEU A 188 1.80 15.93 12.62
C LEU A 188 0.96 16.51 13.78
N PRO A 189 -0.37 16.34 13.85
CA PRO A 189 -1.17 16.84 14.95
C PRO A 189 -0.76 16.22 16.29
N LEU A 190 -0.54 14.91 16.32
CA LEU A 190 -0.14 14.17 17.53
C LEU A 190 1.23 14.64 18.03
N LEU A 191 2.23 14.68 17.16
CA LEU A 191 3.57 15.11 17.52
C LEU A 191 3.59 16.57 17.95
N THR A 192 2.81 17.44 17.30
CA THR A 192 2.69 18.84 17.68
C THR A 192 2.00 19.00 19.04
N PHE A 193 0.94 18.23 19.29
CA PHE A 193 0.27 18.21 20.60
C PHE A 193 1.22 17.75 21.71
N LEU A 194 1.91 16.63 21.51
CA LEU A 194 2.89 16.11 22.47
C LEU A 194 4.03 17.11 22.71
N SER A 195 4.52 17.79 21.67
CA SER A 195 5.54 18.83 21.79
C SER A 195 5.02 20.01 22.61
N GLY A 196 3.80 20.48 22.33
CA GLY A 196 3.17 21.57 23.06
C GLY A 196 2.95 21.24 24.55
N LEU A 197 2.40 20.06 24.83
CA LEU A 197 2.18 19.58 26.19
C LEU A 197 3.51 19.37 26.94
N GLY A 198 4.52 18.78 26.27
CA GLY A 198 5.85 18.57 26.85
C GLY A 198 6.52 19.86 27.28
N ARG A 199 6.33 20.95 26.52
CA ARG A 199 6.82 22.28 26.90
C ARG A 199 6.11 22.83 28.15
N GLN A 200 4.81 22.60 28.29
CA GLN A 200 4.04 23.03 29.48
C GLN A 200 4.49 22.34 30.74
N ILE A 201 4.65 21.02 30.69
CA ILE A 201 5.06 20.21 31.86
C ILE A 201 6.59 20.13 32.03
N ARG A 202 7.35 20.78 31.14
CA ARG A 202 8.81 20.75 31.08
C ARG A 202 9.42 19.34 30.96
N ALA A 203 8.72 18.45 30.26
CA ALA A 203 9.16 17.09 29.99
C ALA A 203 9.24 16.82 28.49
N PRO A 204 10.25 16.07 27.99
CA PRO A 204 10.40 15.73 26.58
C PRO A 204 9.46 14.60 26.18
N LEU A 205 8.14 14.87 26.16
CA LEU A 205 7.11 13.85 25.99
C LEU A 205 7.28 13.00 24.72
N ILE A 206 7.75 13.57 23.63
CA ILE A 206 8.01 12.78 22.39
C ILE A 206 9.07 11.71 22.67
N VAL A 207 10.15 12.07 23.39
CA VAL A 207 11.21 11.13 23.76
C VAL A 207 10.68 10.09 24.74
N VAL A 208 9.92 10.51 25.74
CA VAL A 208 9.31 9.60 26.73
C VAL A 208 8.37 8.61 26.02
N CYS A 209 7.50 9.08 25.13
CA CYS A 209 6.63 8.19 24.34
C CYS A 209 7.43 7.24 23.44
N ALA A 210 8.49 7.72 22.79
CA ALA A 210 9.34 6.88 21.94
C ALA A 210 10.05 5.78 22.76
N VAL A 211 10.58 6.13 23.92
CA VAL A 211 11.22 5.16 24.84
C VAL A 211 10.18 4.17 25.39
N ALA A 212 8.98 4.66 25.77
CA ALA A 212 7.89 3.81 26.23
C ALA A 212 7.44 2.81 25.16
N ILE A 213 7.28 3.27 23.90
CA ILE A 213 6.93 2.42 22.76
C ILE A 213 8.05 1.39 22.52
N ALA A 214 9.31 1.80 22.51
CA ALA A 214 10.45 0.89 22.34
C ALA A 214 10.53 -0.15 23.47
N GLY A 215 10.34 0.27 24.73
CA GLY A 215 10.31 -0.63 25.88
C GLY A 215 9.13 -1.61 25.82
N LEU A 216 7.95 -1.12 25.48
CA LEU A 216 6.75 -1.96 25.30
C LEU A 216 6.95 -2.96 24.17
N SER A 217 7.52 -2.53 23.05
CA SER A 217 7.84 -3.41 21.91
C SER A 217 8.84 -4.49 22.28
N ALA A 218 9.82 -4.19 23.16
CA ALA A 218 10.78 -5.17 23.65
C ALA A 218 10.13 -6.21 24.58
N ILE A 219 9.13 -5.80 25.38
CA ILE A 219 8.41 -6.67 26.31
C ILE A 219 7.38 -7.54 25.61
N LEU A 220 6.61 -6.97 24.67
CA LEU A 220 5.55 -7.68 23.97
C LEU A 220 6.08 -8.69 22.93
N GLY A 221 7.37 -8.65 22.64
CA GLY A 221 7.98 -9.52 21.65
C GLY A 221 7.66 -9.14 20.21
N ASP A 222 7.87 -10.09 19.31
CA ASP A 222 7.68 -9.89 17.89
C ASP A 222 6.23 -10.22 17.49
N ASN A 223 5.55 -9.28 16.83
CA ASN A 223 4.24 -9.51 16.22
C ASN A 223 4.37 -10.15 14.81
N HIS A 224 5.59 -10.48 14.41
CA HIS A 224 5.90 -11.10 13.14
C HIS A 224 5.57 -12.59 13.19
N SER A 225 4.30 -12.93 13.11
CA SER A 225 3.87 -14.31 13.09
C SER A 225 4.00 -14.89 11.70
N VAL A 226 4.88 -15.86 11.52
CA VAL A 226 4.87 -16.70 10.33
C VAL A 226 3.63 -17.61 10.40
N ARG A 227 2.81 -17.59 9.36
CA ARG A 227 1.67 -18.52 9.26
C ARG A 227 2.22 -19.95 9.23
N ARG A 228 1.99 -20.69 10.29
CA ARG A 228 2.29 -22.12 10.33
C ARG A 228 1.06 -22.89 9.90
N ILE A 229 1.24 -23.89 9.08
CA ILE A 229 0.19 -24.89 8.84
C ILE A 229 0.06 -25.64 10.16
N ASP A 230 -1.17 -25.70 10.69
CA ASP A 230 -1.44 -26.45 11.91
C ASP A 230 -0.97 -27.89 11.75
N ALA A 231 -0.14 -28.37 12.69
CA ALA A 231 0.41 -29.71 12.66
C ALA A 231 -0.70 -30.77 12.58
N ASP A 232 -1.86 -30.52 13.24
CA ASP A 232 -3.02 -31.40 13.16
C ASP A 232 -3.69 -31.39 11.79
N ALA A 233 -3.67 -30.27 11.07
CA ALA A 233 -4.14 -30.18 9.70
C ALA A 233 -3.21 -30.87 8.71
N LEU A 234 -1.90 -30.87 8.97
CA LEU A 234 -0.89 -31.62 8.22
C LEU A 234 -1.04 -33.15 8.43
N LEU A 235 -1.37 -33.58 9.65
CA LEU A 235 -1.58 -34.99 9.98
C LEU A 235 -2.86 -35.55 9.34
N LYS A 236 -3.87 -34.72 9.09
CA LYS A 236 -5.14 -35.10 8.47
C LYS A 236 -5.08 -35.12 6.93
N ARG A 237 -4.12 -34.43 6.32
CA ARG A 237 -3.84 -34.56 4.89
C ARG A 237 -2.77 -35.66 4.72
N PRO A 238 -2.98 -36.67 3.86
CA PRO A 238 -1.89 -37.49 3.42
C PRO A 238 -0.93 -36.58 2.66
N VAL A 239 0.03 -36.00 3.36
CA VAL A 239 1.15 -35.33 2.72
C VAL A 239 1.90 -36.46 2.04
N ASP A 240 1.77 -36.53 0.73
CA ASP A 240 2.70 -37.27 -0.08
C ASP A 240 4.08 -36.64 0.20
N LYS A 241 4.83 -37.32 1.07
CA LYS A 241 6.16 -36.86 1.56
C LYS A 241 7.25 -37.03 0.50
N SER A 242 6.91 -37.57 -0.68
CA SER A 242 7.84 -37.65 -1.77
C SER A 242 8.01 -36.24 -2.36
N ALA A 243 9.07 -35.58 -1.94
CA ALA A 243 9.52 -34.39 -2.62
C ALA A 243 9.79 -34.74 -4.08
N THR A 244 9.34 -33.89 -4.98
CA THR A 244 9.54 -34.10 -6.41
C THR A 244 10.98 -33.78 -6.75
N THR A 245 11.78 -34.77 -7.18
CA THR A 245 13.11 -34.49 -7.67
C THR A 245 13.06 -33.86 -9.07
N LEU A 246 14.13 -33.17 -9.47
CA LEU A 246 14.20 -32.55 -10.80
C LEU A 246 14.01 -33.60 -11.94
N ASN A 247 14.53 -34.80 -11.76
CA ASN A 247 14.35 -35.87 -12.75
C ASN A 247 12.89 -36.30 -12.85
N GLN A 248 12.21 -36.48 -11.74
CA GLN A 248 10.78 -36.79 -11.73
C GLN A 248 9.95 -35.69 -12.36
N ALA A 249 10.29 -34.41 -12.08
CA ALA A 249 9.62 -33.26 -12.70
C ALA A 249 9.85 -33.27 -14.23
N LEU A 250 11.04 -33.59 -14.68
CA LEU A 250 11.36 -33.70 -16.11
C LEU A 250 10.56 -34.83 -16.78
N ASP A 251 10.48 -36.00 -16.15
CA ASP A 251 9.69 -37.12 -16.66
C ASP A 251 8.19 -36.78 -16.77
N LEU A 252 7.64 -36.11 -15.77
CA LEU A 252 6.27 -35.60 -15.80
C LEU A 252 6.06 -34.57 -16.92
N TRP A 253 7.01 -33.66 -17.10
CA TRP A 253 6.95 -32.67 -18.16
C TRP A 253 6.98 -33.31 -19.54
N MET A 254 7.87 -34.32 -19.77
CA MET A 254 7.92 -35.05 -21.00
C MET A 254 6.63 -35.82 -21.26
N LYS A 255 6.04 -36.41 -20.22
CA LYS A 255 4.76 -37.13 -20.31
C LYS A 255 3.63 -36.18 -20.72
N GLU A 256 3.53 -35.02 -20.09
CA GLU A 256 2.48 -34.02 -20.37
C GLU A 256 2.63 -33.32 -21.73
N ASN A 257 3.83 -33.40 -22.34
CA ASN A 257 4.09 -32.91 -23.69
C ASN A 257 4.13 -34.03 -24.74
N ASP A 258 3.62 -35.24 -24.42
CA ASP A 258 3.49 -36.40 -25.31
C ASP A 258 4.83 -36.87 -25.90
N CYS A 259 5.92 -36.67 -25.18
CA CYS A 259 7.26 -37.02 -25.64
C CYS A 259 8.03 -37.99 -24.72
N ALA A 260 7.36 -38.59 -23.74
CA ALA A 260 7.96 -39.55 -22.85
C ALA A 260 8.54 -40.75 -23.65
N GLY A 261 9.81 -41.07 -23.42
CA GLY A 261 10.51 -42.08 -24.15
C GLY A 261 11.00 -41.68 -25.56
N LYS A 262 10.70 -40.46 -26.03
CA LYS A 262 11.18 -39.93 -27.32
C LYS A 262 11.71 -38.49 -27.12
N PRO A 263 12.86 -38.30 -26.48
CA PRO A 263 13.36 -36.94 -26.17
C PRO A 263 13.53 -36.02 -27.39
N SER A 264 13.80 -36.57 -28.56
CA SER A 264 13.92 -35.81 -29.81
C SER A 264 12.60 -35.25 -30.33
N ALA A 265 11.46 -35.73 -29.86
CA ALA A 265 10.14 -35.27 -30.23
C ALA A 265 9.61 -34.20 -29.25
N CYS A 266 10.31 -33.96 -28.13
CA CYS A 266 9.91 -32.97 -27.15
C CYS A 266 9.97 -31.54 -27.71
N PRO A 267 8.99 -30.67 -27.36
CA PRO A 267 9.12 -29.24 -27.58
C PRO A 267 10.28 -28.70 -26.73
N ARG A 268 10.83 -27.56 -27.10
CA ARG A 268 11.83 -26.90 -26.26
C ARG A 268 11.16 -26.40 -24.97
N PRO A 269 11.72 -26.69 -23.78
CA PRO A 269 11.22 -26.18 -22.53
C PRO A 269 11.40 -24.67 -22.46
N VAL A 270 10.37 -23.98 -22.00
CA VAL A 270 10.41 -22.54 -21.77
C VAL A 270 10.73 -22.30 -20.30
N ILE A 271 11.74 -21.48 -20.02
CA ILE A 271 12.08 -21.01 -18.68
C ILE A 271 11.87 -19.51 -18.64
N ILE A 272 11.02 -19.05 -17.73
CA ILE A 272 10.74 -17.62 -17.54
C ILE A 272 11.56 -17.14 -16.36
N VAL A 273 12.28 -16.03 -16.55
CA VAL A 273 13.07 -15.41 -15.49
C VAL A 273 12.56 -13.99 -15.23
N GLY A 274 12.03 -13.77 -14.02
CA GLY A 274 11.51 -12.50 -13.56
C GLY A 274 12.50 -11.77 -12.65
N SER A 275 12.98 -10.60 -13.08
CA SER A 275 13.87 -9.75 -12.28
C SER A 275 13.13 -8.97 -11.19
N GLY A 276 13.85 -8.45 -10.19
CA GLY A 276 13.30 -7.55 -9.19
C GLY A 276 12.93 -6.20 -9.75
N GLY A 277 12.07 -5.46 -9.04
CA GLY A 277 11.62 -4.11 -9.45
C GLY A 277 10.27 -3.71 -8.83
N ALA A 278 9.96 -4.24 -7.65
CA ALA A 278 8.72 -4.00 -6.91
C ALA A 278 7.47 -4.27 -7.78
N SER A 279 6.41 -3.45 -7.64
CA SER A 279 5.14 -3.64 -8.35
C SER A 279 5.25 -3.58 -9.88
N ARG A 280 6.21 -2.81 -10.41
CA ARG A 280 6.45 -2.74 -11.86
C ARG A 280 6.92 -4.08 -12.42
N ALA A 281 7.91 -4.69 -11.76
CA ALA A 281 8.41 -5.99 -12.20
C ALA A 281 7.33 -7.07 -12.10
N GLY A 282 6.52 -7.03 -11.04
CA GLY A 282 5.39 -7.95 -10.88
C GLY A 282 4.37 -7.80 -12.01
N PHE A 283 3.94 -6.57 -12.27
CA PHE A 283 2.99 -6.31 -13.35
C PHE A 283 3.55 -6.71 -14.71
N PHE A 284 4.80 -6.33 -15.01
CA PHE A 284 5.47 -6.68 -16.27
C PHE A 284 5.62 -8.20 -16.43
N THR A 285 6.00 -8.92 -15.38
CA THR A 285 6.11 -10.39 -15.42
C THR A 285 4.75 -11.03 -15.70
N ALA A 286 3.68 -10.54 -15.08
CA ALA A 286 2.32 -11.00 -15.35
C ALA A 286 1.90 -10.74 -16.80
N SER A 287 2.19 -9.53 -17.31
CA SER A 287 1.93 -9.16 -18.71
C SER A 287 2.67 -10.06 -19.70
N VAL A 288 3.95 -10.32 -19.46
CA VAL A 288 4.76 -11.19 -20.33
C VAL A 288 4.24 -12.62 -20.33
N ILE A 289 3.92 -13.17 -19.16
CA ILE A 289 3.35 -14.52 -19.07
C ILE A 289 2.00 -14.59 -19.77
N GLY A 290 1.13 -13.61 -19.55
CA GLY A 290 -0.18 -13.55 -20.19
C GLY A 290 -0.09 -13.43 -21.70
N ASN A 291 0.72 -12.50 -22.21
CA ASN A 291 0.97 -12.35 -23.65
C ASN A 291 1.53 -13.63 -24.28
N LEU A 292 2.45 -14.29 -23.63
CA LEU A 292 2.99 -15.57 -24.13
C LEU A 292 1.88 -16.60 -24.35
N LEU A 293 0.86 -16.62 -23.48
CA LEU A 293 -0.26 -17.55 -23.61
C LEU A 293 -1.24 -17.14 -24.72
N ASP A 294 -1.45 -15.84 -24.90
CA ASP A 294 -2.40 -15.30 -25.87
C ASP A 294 -1.81 -15.26 -27.29
N GLU A 295 -0.59 -14.72 -27.46
CA GLU A 295 0.03 -14.52 -28.79
C GLU A 295 0.51 -15.80 -29.42
N ALA A 296 0.99 -16.76 -28.63
CA ALA A 296 1.44 -18.02 -29.22
C ALA A 296 0.28 -18.81 -29.83
N GLY A 297 -0.93 -18.70 -29.25
CA GLY A 297 -2.16 -19.22 -29.87
C GLY A 297 -2.45 -18.57 -31.21
N TYR A 298 -2.26 -17.25 -31.31
CA TYR A 298 -2.52 -16.48 -32.53
C TYR A 298 -1.53 -16.82 -33.67
N HIS A 299 -0.23 -16.79 -33.40
CA HIS A 299 0.80 -17.05 -34.41
C HIS A 299 0.75 -18.48 -34.94
N VAL A 300 0.44 -19.46 -34.11
CA VAL A 300 0.33 -20.85 -34.54
C VAL A 300 -0.95 -21.10 -35.35
N ALA A 301 -2.05 -20.43 -35.00
CA ALA A 301 -3.29 -20.48 -35.79
C ALA A 301 -3.09 -19.94 -37.21
N GLN A 302 -2.32 -18.88 -37.39
CA GLN A 302 -1.97 -18.33 -38.72
C GLN A 302 -1.11 -19.30 -39.56
N GLN A 303 -0.34 -20.16 -38.93
CA GLN A 303 0.50 -21.20 -39.60
C GLN A 303 -0.20 -22.54 -39.77
N GLY A 304 -1.53 -22.60 -39.52
CA GLY A 304 -2.31 -23.82 -39.64
C GLY A 304 -2.12 -24.83 -38.49
N GLY A 305 -1.49 -24.41 -37.39
CA GLY A 305 -1.29 -25.23 -36.20
C GLY A 305 -2.38 -25.02 -35.15
N SER A 306 -2.54 -25.94 -34.22
CA SER A 306 -3.49 -25.89 -33.09
C SER A 306 -2.81 -25.76 -31.74
N LEU A 307 -1.92 -24.77 -31.59
CA LEU A 307 -1.36 -24.46 -30.27
C LEU A 307 -2.30 -23.51 -29.53
N ASP A 308 -2.86 -23.97 -28.44
CA ASP A 308 -3.69 -23.18 -27.55
C ASP A 308 -2.93 -22.85 -26.24
N ALA A 309 -3.52 -21.99 -25.42
CA ALA A 309 -2.93 -21.58 -24.14
C ALA A 309 -2.61 -22.76 -23.21
N SER A 310 -3.38 -23.86 -23.26
CA SER A 310 -3.13 -25.02 -22.40
C SER A 310 -1.84 -25.76 -22.80
N LYS A 311 -1.59 -25.91 -24.11
CA LYS A 311 -0.38 -26.50 -24.64
C LYS A 311 0.85 -25.65 -24.37
N ILE A 312 0.71 -24.32 -24.42
CA ILE A 312 1.81 -23.39 -24.11
C ILE A 312 2.16 -23.44 -22.63
N ARG A 313 1.16 -23.47 -21.73
CA ARG A 313 1.38 -23.64 -20.30
C ARG A 313 2.19 -24.91 -20.01
N LYS A 314 1.90 -26.01 -20.70
CA LYS A 314 2.64 -27.27 -20.56
C LYS A 314 4.10 -27.15 -21.01
N ARG A 315 4.42 -26.25 -21.95
CA ARG A 315 5.81 -26.00 -22.38
C ARG A 315 6.62 -25.18 -21.39
N ILE A 316 5.98 -24.37 -20.54
CA ILE A 316 6.67 -23.63 -19.49
C ILE A 316 7.15 -24.63 -18.44
N PHE A 317 8.48 -24.86 -18.42
CA PHE A 317 9.10 -25.80 -17.50
C PHE A 317 9.29 -25.20 -16.11
N ALA A 318 9.77 -23.97 -16.03
CA ALA A 318 10.04 -23.30 -14.77
C ALA A 318 9.82 -21.78 -14.86
N ILE A 319 9.48 -21.19 -13.72
CA ILE A 319 9.43 -19.73 -13.54
C ILE A 319 10.35 -19.41 -12.35
N SER A 320 11.46 -18.74 -12.62
CA SER A 320 12.41 -18.26 -11.62
C SER A 320 12.21 -16.76 -11.41
N ALA A 321 11.83 -16.36 -10.21
CA ALA A 321 11.46 -14.98 -9.93
C ALA A 321 12.07 -14.47 -8.63
N VAL A 322 12.33 -13.16 -8.56
CA VAL A 322 12.85 -12.48 -7.39
C VAL A 322 12.08 -11.19 -7.11
N SER A 323 11.93 -10.84 -5.82
CA SER A 323 11.28 -9.60 -5.37
C SER A 323 9.86 -9.45 -5.94
N GLY A 324 9.53 -8.33 -6.58
CA GLY A 324 8.19 -8.05 -7.13
C GLY A 324 7.69 -9.05 -8.18
N SER A 325 8.58 -9.71 -8.90
CA SER A 325 8.20 -10.77 -9.86
C SER A 325 7.79 -12.09 -9.18
N ALA A 326 8.21 -12.31 -7.93
CA ALA A 326 7.88 -13.53 -7.19
C ALA A 326 6.37 -13.70 -6.92
N PRO A 327 5.63 -12.71 -6.39
CA PRO A 327 4.18 -12.81 -6.26
C PRO A 327 3.47 -12.95 -7.62
N ALA A 328 3.96 -12.32 -8.68
CA ALA A 328 3.39 -12.48 -10.01
C ALA A 328 3.56 -13.92 -10.53
N ALA A 329 4.73 -14.50 -10.35
CA ALA A 329 4.99 -15.91 -10.70
C ALA A 329 4.09 -16.86 -9.89
N ALA A 330 3.99 -16.66 -8.58
CA ALA A 330 3.15 -17.48 -7.71
C ALA A 330 1.67 -17.39 -8.07
N MET A 331 1.15 -16.16 -8.29
CA MET A 331 -0.24 -15.94 -8.71
C MET A 331 -0.52 -16.53 -10.09
N SER A 332 0.44 -16.45 -11.02
CA SER A 332 0.30 -17.06 -12.35
C SER A 332 0.22 -18.59 -12.26
N VAL A 333 1.08 -19.23 -11.47
CA VAL A 333 1.04 -20.69 -11.27
C VAL A 333 -0.24 -21.12 -10.55
N ALA A 334 -0.71 -20.33 -9.57
CA ALA A 334 -1.99 -20.59 -8.91
C ALA A 334 -3.18 -20.43 -9.89
N ALA A 335 -3.13 -19.45 -10.80
CA ALA A 335 -4.13 -19.29 -11.86
C ALA A 335 -4.10 -20.48 -12.83
N PHE A 336 -2.91 -21.00 -13.16
CA PHE A 336 -2.76 -22.21 -13.98
C PHE A 336 -3.36 -23.43 -13.29
N ALA A 337 -3.10 -23.60 -12.00
CA ALA A 337 -3.67 -24.69 -11.20
C ALA A 337 -5.21 -24.63 -11.19
N ARG A 338 -5.78 -23.42 -11.11
CA ARG A 338 -7.22 -23.21 -11.12
C ARG A 338 -7.84 -23.47 -12.50
N ALA A 339 -7.18 -23.07 -13.56
CA ALA A 339 -7.62 -23.35 -14.93
C ALA A 339 -7.55 -24.84 -15.27
N GLY A 340 -6.68 -25.61 -14.62
CA GLY A 340 -6.54 -27.03 -14.90
C GLY A 340 -6.22 -27.32 -16.37
N ALA A 341 -7.04 -28.11 -17.05
CA ALA A 341 -6.91 -28.42 -18.48
C ALA A 341 -7.53 -27.36 -19.41
N GLU A 342 -8.29 -26.42 -18.85
CA GLU A 342 -9.00 -25.40 -19.64
C GLU A 342 -8.04 -24.49 -20.40
N THR A 343 -8.42 -24.14 -21.62
CA THR A 343 -7.67 -23.16 -22.43
C THR A 343 -7.95 -21.73 -22.01
N LYS A 344 -9.17 -21.48 -21.50
CA LYS A 344 -9.63 -20.17 -21.07
C LYS A 344 -9.01 -19.79 -19.73
N GLN A 345 -8.78 -18.50 -19.55
CA GLN A 345 -8.33 -17.93 -18.29
C GLN A 345 -9.41 -18.08 -17.18
N PRO A 346 -9.01 -18.29 -15.90
CA PRO A 346 -9.94 -18.56 -14.82
C PRO A 346 -10.51 -17.34 -14.09
N CYS A 347 -10.18 -16.13 -14.51
CA CYS A 347 -10.58 -14.91 -13.85
C CYS A 347 -12.06 -14.59 -14.06
N ALA A 348 -12.75 -14.14 -13.02
CA ALA A 348 -14.12 -13.71 -13.10
C ALA A 348 -14.28 -12.40 -13.90
N ASN A 349 -15.38 -12.26 -14.63
CA ASN A 349 -15.68 -11.11 -15.45
C ASN A 349 -17.09 -10.56 -15.11
N PRO A 350 -17.27 -9.25 -14.79
CA PRO A 350 -16.27 -8.18 -14.71
C PRO A 350 -15.52 -8.19 -13.36
N THR A 351 -14.26 -7.76 -13.36
CA THR A 351 -13.56 -7.48 -12.11
C THR A 351 -13.97 -6.12 -11.57
N PRO A 352 -14.32 -6.00 -10.30
CA PRO A 352 -14.79 -4.74 -9.72
C PRO A 352 -13.75 -3.62 -9.66
N THR A 353 -12.50 -3.88 -10.02
CA THR A 353 -11.36 -3.05 -9.64
C THR A 353 -10.40 -2.65 -10.75
N LEU A 354 -10.70 -2.93 -12.00
CA LEU A 354 -9.98 -2.26 -13.07
C LEU A 354 -10.52 -0.83 -13.19
N TRP A 355 -9.65 0.16 -13.13
CA TRP A 355 -9.95 1.59 -13.17
C TRP A 355 -10.77 2.02 -14.41
N TYR A 356 -10.89 1.13 -15.37
CA TYR A 356 -11.54 1.37 -16.66
C TYR A 356 -12.79 0.49 -16.90
N GLY A 357 -13.17 -0.35 -15.94
CA GLY A 357 -14.30 -1.27 -16.12
C GLY A 357 -14.09 -2.25 -17.29
N GLU A 358 -12.84 -2.49 -17.66
CA GLU A 358 -12.50 -3.38 -18.77
C GLU A 358 -12.81 -4.83 -18.40
N LYS A 359 -13.40 -5.50 -19.36
CA LYS A 359 -13.67 -6.93 -19.22
C LYS A 359 -12.37 -7.71 -19.34
N ILE A 360 -12.22 -8.74 -18.51
CA ILE A 360 -11.12 -9.70 -18.65
C ILE A 360 -11.46 -10.65 -19.79
N ASN A 361 -10.76 -10.52 -20.91
CA ASN A 361 -11.06 -11.30 -22.11
C ASN A 361 -10.03 -12.40 -22.37
N ASN A 362 -8.80 -12.23 -21.92
CA ASN A 362 -7.67 -13.08 -22.23
C ASN A 362 -6.77 -13.33 -21.02
N TRP A 363 -5.71 -14.11 -21.17
CA TRP A 363 -4.76 -14.45 -20.10
C TRP A 363 -3.99 -13.23 -19.62
N ARG A 364 -3.61 -12.33 -20.52
CA ARG A 364 -2.91 -11.09 -20.17
C ARG A 364 -3.76 -10.26 -19.23
N ASP A 365 -5.00 -9.98 -19.60
CA ASP A 365 -5.91 -9.17 -18.79
C ASP A 365 -6.10 -9.81 -17.40
N CYS A 366 -6.21 -11.14 -17.34
CA CYS A 366 -6.36 -11.90 -16.11
C CYS A 366 -5.15 -11.75 -15.18
N LEU A 367 -3.94 -12.01 -15.69
CA LEU A 367 -2.72 -11.95 -14.88
C LEU A 367 -2.35 -10.52 -14.49
N GLU A 368 -2.57 -9.54 -15.37
CA GLU A 368 -2.43 -8.12 -15.06
C GLU A 368 -3.43 -7.69 -13.98
N ALA A 369 -4.68 -8.16 -14.04
CA ALA A 369 -5.67 -7.89 -13.01
C ALA A 369 -5.24 -8.39 -11.64
N LEU A 370 -4.60 -9.55 -11.53
CA LEU A 370 -4.04 -10.06 -10.28
C LEU A 370 -3.00 -9.11 -9.69
N MET A 371 -2.12 -8.55 -10.53
CA MET A 371 -1.04 -7.67 -10.09
C MET A 371 -1.44 -6.20 -9.98
N ALA A 372 -2.62 -5.81 -10.46
CA ALA A 372 -3.13 -4.45 -10.36
C ALA A 372 -3.69 -4.08 -8.97
N GLY A 373 -3.65 -4.98 -7.99
CA GLY A 373 -4.08 -4.76 -6.61
C GLY A 373 -3.30 -3.65 -5.89
N ASP A 374 -3.89 -3.08 -4.83
CA ASP A 374 -3.18 -2.20 -3.91
C ASP A 374 -2.50 -3.00 -2.80
N PHE A 375 -1.21 -3.23 -2.96
CA PHE A 375 -0.36 -3.94 -1.98
C PHE A 375 0.47 -2.99 -1.12
N ILE A 376 0.51 -1.71 -1.50
CA ILE A 376 1.30 -0.69 -0.79
C ILE A 376 0.53 -0.16 0.41
N THR A 377 -0.74 0.17 0.26
CA THR A 377 -1.55 0.75 1.34
C THR A 377 -1.60 -0.15 2.59
N PRO A 378 -1.91 -1.45 2.54
CA PRO A 378 -1.90 -2.32 3.71
C PRO A 378 -0.51 -2.41 4.36
N THR A 379 0.54 -2.51 3.55
CA THR A 379 1.93 -2.56 4.03
C THR A 379 2.32 -1.27 4.75
N MET A 380 1.95 -0.11 4.21
CA MET A 380 2.25 1.18 4.84
C MET A 380 1.45 1.40 6.12
N ILE A 381 0.22 0.94 6.19
CA ILE A 381 -0.58 0.94 7.42
C ILE A 381 0.09 0.07 8.48
N GLY A 382 0.48 -1.15 8.12
CA GLY A 382 1.21 -2.07 8.99
C GLY A 382 2.50 -1.44 9.52
N LEU A 383 3.34 -0.93 8.63
CA LEU A 383 4.61 -0.30 8.99
C LEU A 383 4.43 0.88 9.96
N THR A 384 3.42 1.73 9.71
CA THR A 384 3.28 3.00 10.42
C THR A 384 2.56 2.86 11.75
N PHE A 385 1.57 1.96 11.84
CA PHE A 385 0.73 1.82 13.02
C PHE A 385 0.96 0.50 13.74
N HIS A 386 0.85 -0.64 13.06
CA HIS A 386 0.88 -1.95 13.69
C HIS A 386 2.28 -2.34 14.19
N ASP A 387 3.32 -2.03 13.40
CA ASP A 387 4.70 -2.33 13.79
C ASP A 387 5.26 -1.31 14.80
N THR A 388 4.67 -0.10 14.84
CA THR A 388 5.08 0.93 15.79
C THR A 388 4.56 0.63 17.20
N ILE A 389 3.31 0.16 17.28
CA ILE A 389 2.68 -0.24 18.56
C ILE A 389 2.33 -1.71 18.42
N ARG A 390 3.24 -2.58 18.89
CA ARG A 390 3.10 -4.03 18.75
C ARG A 390 2.08 -4.58 19.74
N PHE A 391 0.82 -4.69 19.31
CA PHE A 391 -0.16 -5.50 20.01
C PHE A 391 -0.20 -6.88 19.39
N GLY A 392 0.00 -7.96 20.15
CA GLY A 392 0.10 -9.34 19.65
C GLY A 392 -1.11 -9.88 18.86
N TRP A 393 -2.20 -9.14 18.79
CA TRP A 393 -3.42 -9.42 18.01
C TRP A 393 -3.46 -8.66 16.67
N TRP A 394 -2.55 -7.69 16.47
CA TRP A 394 -2.45 -6.96 15.21
C TRP A 394 -1.54 -7.70 14.23
N ARG A 395 -2.01 -7.77 13.00
CA ARG A 395 -1.19 -8.25 11.90
C ARG A 395 -0.13 -7.20 11.60
N ASP A 396 1.11 -7.64 11.51
CA ASP A 396 2.20 -6.80 11.09
C ASP A 396 2.11 -6.43 9.59
N ARG A 397 3.04 -5.61 9.11
CA ARG A 397 3.07 -5.21 7.69
C ARG A 397 3.18 -6.38 6.72
N ALA A 398 3.88 -7.47 7.09
CA ALA A 398 4.05 -8.63 6.22
C ALA A 398 2.75 -9.41 6.11
N ALA A 399 2.08 -9.68 7.24
CA ALA A 399 0.79 -10.36 7.26
C ALA A 399 -0.32 -9.56 6.55
N LEU A 400 -0.27 -8.20 6.61
CA LEU A 400 -1.18 -7.35 5.85
C LEU A 400 -0.89 -7.39 4.34
N LEU A 401 0.39 -7.46 3.96
CA LEU A 401 0.78 -7.63 2.56
C LEU A 401 0.32 -8.99 2.01
N GLU A 402 0.59 -10.08 2.72
CA GLU A 402 0.11 -11.42 2.35
C GLU A 402 -1.41 -11.44 2.20
N ARG A 403 -2.11 -10.86 3.17
CA ARG A 403 -3.57 -10.76 3.13
C ARG A 403 -4.07 -9.98 1.92
N SER A 404 -3.38 -8.93 1.51
CA SER A 404 -3.75 -8.14 0.33
C SER A 404 -3.60 -8.95 -0.98
N TRP A 405 -2.58 -9.81 -1.07
CA TRP A 405 -2.43 -10.74 -2.19
C TRP A 405 -3.55 -11.77 -2.24
N GLU A 406 -3.88 -12.38 -1.10
CA GLU A 406 -4.96 -13.36 -0.99
C GLU A 406 -6.31 -12.76 -1.39
N LEU A 407 -6.64 -11.57 -0.84
CA LEU A 407 -7.88 -10.87 -1.15
C LEU A 407 -7.97 -10.51 -2.63
N ARG A 408 -6.87 -9.99 -3.19
CA ARG A 408 -6.83 -9.64 -4.60
C ARG A 408 -7.04 -10.86 -5.49
N PHE A 409 -6.35 -11.96 -5.20
CA PHE A 409 -6.50 -13.20 -5.94
C PHE A 409 -7.94 -13.71 -5.87
N ALA A 410 -8.51 -13.79 -4.66
CA ALA A 410 -9.88 -14.24 -4.46
C ALA A 410 -10.89 -13.37 -5.23
N ASN A 411 -10.75 -12.04 -5.15
CA ASN A 411 -11.66 -11.11 -5.86
C ASN A 411 -11.59 -11.27 -7.38
N VAL A 412 -10.39 -11.39 -7.94
CA VAL A 412 -10.19 -11.54 -9.39
C VAL A 412 -10.69 -12.90 -9.88
N MET A 413 -10.52 -13.95 -9.08
CA MET A 413 -10.99 -15.31 -9.39
C MET A 413 -12.47 -15.53 -9.10
N GLY A 414 -13.19 -14.55 -8.52
CA GLY A 414 -14.58 -14.71 -8.14
C GLY A 414 -14.80 -15.73 -7.02
N ILE A 415 -13.83 -15.89 -6.11
CA ILE A 415 -13.93 -16.77 -4.95
C ILE A 415 -14.70 -16.04 -3.85
N GLU A 416 -15.84 -16.56 -3.46
CA GLU A 416 -16.65 -15.98 -2.39
C GLU A 416 -15.97 -16.13 -1.03
N ARG A 417 -16.19 -15.14 -0.14
CA ARG A 417 -15.55 -15.14 1.19
C ARG A 417 -15.92 -16.34 2.07
N GLY A 418 -17.06 -16.99 1.82
CA GLY A 418 -17.51 -18.19 2.52
C GLY A 418 -16.80 -19.47 2.09
N ASP A 419 -16.33 -19.54 0.85
CA ASP A 419 -15.67 -20.72 0.26
C ASP A 419 -14.18 -20.84 0.65
N TRP A 420 -13.73 -20.02 1.57
CA TRP A 420 -12.34 -19.92 1.99
C TRP A 420 -11.77 -21.19 2.65
N GLN A 421 -12.59 -22.18 2.90
CA GLN A 421 -12.19 -23.49 3.48
C GLN A 421 -12.29 -24.66 2.50
N SER A 422 -12.96 -24.48 1.38
CA SER A 422 -13.20 -25.57 0.42
C SER A 422 -12.16 -25.60 -0.71
N GLY A 423 -11.04 -26.18 -0.43
CA GLY A 423 -10.29 -26.81 -1.50
C GLY A 423 -9.23 -25.98 -2.21
N CYS A 424 -7.99 -26.35 -1.97
CA CYS A 424 -6.92 -26.24 -2.93
C CYS A 424 -7.13 -27.27 -4.07
N PRO A 425 -6.82 -26.99 -5.32
CA PRO A 425 -5.73 -26.14 -5.77
C PRO A 425 -6.19 -24.82 -6.41
N GLY A 426 -5.28 -23.82 -6.41
CA GLY A 426 -5.50 -22.56 -7.12
C GLY A 426 -6.10 -21.44 -6.26
N ASP A 427 -5.71 -21.38 -5.00
CA ASP A 427 -5.94 -20.25 -4.09
C ASP A 427 -4.60 -19.86 -3.45
N MET A 428 -4.35 -18.56 -3.28
CA MET A 428 -3.11 -18.06 -2.65
C MET A 428 -2.96 -18.45 -1.18
N ARG A 429 -3.99 -18.95 -0.53
CA ARG A 429 -3.96 -19.49 0.84
C ARG A 429 -3.55 -20.96 0.91
N CYS A 430 -3.42 -21.61 -0.23
CA CYS A 430 -2.99 -22.99 -0.29
C CYS A 430 -1.53 -23.14 0.13
N PRO A 431 -1.16 -24.27 0.73
CA PRO A 431 0.23 -24.59 0.93
C PRO A 431 1.04 -24.45 -0.37
N PHE A 432 2.23 -23.89 -0.28
CA PHE A 432 3.11 -23.70 -1.44
C PHE A 432 3.34 -25.00 -2.20
N MET A 433 3.44 -26.13 -1.48
CA MET A 433 3.64 -27.46 -2.06
C MET A 433 2.44 -27.97 -2.91
N ASP A 434 1.26 -27.37 -2.77
CA ASP A 434 0.12 -27.70 -3.64
C ASP A 434 0.27 -27.17 -5.06
N LEU A 435 1.23 -26.27 -5.30
CA LEU A 435 1.60 -25.75 -6.62
C LEU A 435 2.63 -26.65 -7.35
N ARG A 436 2.94 -27.83 -6.81
CA ARG A 436 3.81 -28.79 -7.49
C ARG A 436 3.10 -29.46 -8.69
N PRO A 437 3.87 -29.83 -9.73
CA PRO A 437 3.35 -30.63 -10.82
C PRO A 437 2.92 -32.02 -10.33
N ARG A 438 1.89 -32.57 -10.95
CA ARG A 438 1.35 -33.90 -10.66
C ARG A 438 0.77 -34.52 -11.91
N ASP A 439 0.57 -35.86 -11.90
CA ASP A 439 -0.05 -36.55 -13.01
C ASP A 439 -1.36 -35.91 -13.46
N GLY A 440 -1.49 -35.63 -14.75
CA GLY A 440 -2.65 -34.98 -15.35
C GLY A 440 -2.72 -33.48 -15.12
N LEU A 441 -1.78 -32.89 -14.38
CA LEU A 441 -1.72 -31.43 -14.19
C LEU A 441 -0.27 -30.97 -14.10
N TRP A 442 0.28 -30.57 -15.23
CA TRP A 442 1.58 -29.90 -15.25
C TRP A 442 1.44 -28.44 -14.77
N LEU A 443 2.23 -28.11 -13.75
CA LEU A 443 2.44 -26.73 -13.28
C LEU A 443 3.93 -26.42 -13.41
N PRO A 444 4.31 -25.22 -13.91
CA PRO A 444 5.70 -24.80 -13.97
C PRO A 444 6.37 -24.86 -12.61
N LEU A 445 7.61 -25.34 -12.56
CA LEU A 445 8.41 -25.33 -11.35
C LEU A 445 8.62 -23.91 -10.88
N LEU A 446 8.18 -23.59 -9.68
CA LEU A 446 8.32 -22.26 -9.12
C LEU A 446 9.60 -22.18 -8.29
N LEU A 447 10.47 -21.23 -8.66
CA LEU A 447 11.76 -20.94 -8.03
C LEU A 447 11.72 -19.50 -7.50
N VAL A 448 11.35 -19.34 -6.23
CA VAL A 448 11.29 -18.03 -5.58
C VAL A 448 12.64 -17.73 -4.95
N ASN A 449 13.32 -16.73 -5.50
CA ASN A 449 14.67 -16.35 -5.07
C ASN A 449 14.63 -15.24 -4.03
N GLY A 450 15.41 -15.40 -2.99
CA GLY A 450 15.65 -14.45 -1.92
C GLY A 450 17.09 -14.42 -1.47
N ALA A 451 17.38 -13.60 -0.48
CA ALA A 451 18.67 -13.58 0.20
C ALA A 451 18.45 -13.50 1.70
N SER A 452 19.27 -14.20 2.47
CA SER A 452 19.29 -14.07 3.93
C SER A 452 19.82 -12.70 4.31
N ALA A 453 19.04 -11.94 5.09
CA ALA A 453 19.47 -10.64 5.59
C ALA A 453 20.68 -10.74 6.54
N ALA A 454 20.81 -11.87 7.24
CA ALA A 454 21.89 -12.09 8.21
C ALA A 454 23.21 -12.51 7.54
N THR A 455 23.15 -13.35 6.48
CA THR A 455 24.33 -13.98 5.91
C THR A 455 24.64 -13.56 4.48
N GLY A 456 23.69 -12.89 3.80
CA GLY A 456 23.79 -12.60 2.36
C GLY A 456 23.66 -13.82 1.46
N GLN A 457 23.45 -15.00 2.02
CA GLN A 457 23.34 -16.23 1.23
C GLN A 457 22.05 -16.23 0.42
N ARG A 458 22.15 -16.77 -0.81
CA ARG A 458 20.99 -16.98 -1.66
C ARG A 458 20.10 -18.08 -1.08
N LEU A 459 18.82 -17.77 -1.00
CA LEU A 459 17.77 -18.71 -0.64
C LEU A 459 16.88 -18.94 -1.86
N ILE A 460 16.53 -20.19 -2.13
CA ILE A 460 15.58 -20.56 -3.17
C ILE A 460 14.47 -21.36 -2.53
N THR A 461 13.26 -20.83 -2.56
CA THR A 461 12.06 -21.58 -2.18
C THR A 461 11.49 -22.22 -3.43
N THR A 462 11.36 -23.53 -3.41
CA THR A 462 10.91 -24.30 -4.57
C THR A 462 10.05 -25.48 -4.13
N VAL A 463 9.31 -26.05 -5.08
CA VAL A 463 8.54 -27.30 -4.90
C VAL A 463 9.37 -28.55 -5.13
N LEU A 464 10.66 -28.40 -5.43
CA LEU A 464 11.65 -29.50 -5.60
C LEU A 464 12.36 -29.78 -4.29
N ASP A 465 12.84 -31.04 -4.19
CA ASP A 465 13.77 -31.46 -3.14
C ASP A 465 15.22 -31.22 -3.56
#